data_5e7832f05b8687f5ecdc6d60f1764b88
#
_entry.id   5e7832f05b8687f5ecdc6d60f1764b88
#
_cell.length_a   1.000
_cell.length_b   1.000
_cell.length_c   1.000
_cell.angle_alpha   90.00
_cell.angle_beta   90.00
_cell.angle_gamma   90.00
#
_symmetry.space_group_name_H-M   'P 1'
#
loop_
_entity.id
_entity.type
_entity.pdbx_description
1 polymer ?
#
loop_
_entity_poly.entity_id
_entity_poly.type
_entity_poly.pdbx_seq_one_letter_code
_entity_poly.pdbx_strand_id
1 'polypeptide(L)'
;MALPILTFDERALSPRFGYVFHRRWLRPYESVVSMLWKFARLNGLPGHAVAAQLSPQGVDPCEGCDLSKVDVPCVARLLGLTRRSLCAGIGRAQSDYSPHLRVCPKCIALGFHGRVQQLLRHARGPIHGQPLQTTCRRCERPSAYGLDAQLLDAPFKCRHCRAPYASQGTPTTPARWALATPGRAAITRALLA
;
A
#
# COMPACT_ATOMS: atom_id res chain seq x y z
N MET A 1 19.74 -13.14 -38.37
CA MET A 1 19.34 -13.77 -37.07
C MET A 1 18.22 -12.93 -36.49
N ALA A 2 17.00 -13.45 -36.39
CA ALA A 2 15.91 -12.80 -35.71
C ALA A 2 16.08 -13.03 -34.20
N LEU A 3 16.17 -11.98 -33.40
CA LEU A 3 16.15 -12.10 -31.96
C LEU A 3 14.73 -12.56 -31.54
N PRO A 4 14.59 -13.60 -30.72
CA PRO A 4 13.30 -14.01 -30.23
C PRO A 4 12.73 -12.88 -29.37
N ILE A 5 11.61 -12.32 -29.79
CA ILE A 5 10.82 -11.43 -28.94
C ILE A 5 10.21 -12.33 -27.87
N LEU A 6 10.74 -12.26 -26.66
CA LEU A 6 10.13 -12.88 -25.50
C LEU A 6 8.87 -12.08 -25.16
N THR A 7 7.74 -12.51 -25.68
CA THR A 7 6.43 -12.08 -25.18
C THR A 7 6.23 -12.70 -23.82
N PHE A 8 6.44 -11.93 -22.75
CA PHE A 8 6.09 -12.37 -21.42
C PHE A 8 4.56 -12.38 -21.29
N ASP A 9 3.97 -13.56 -21.16
CA ASP A 9 2.63 -13.67 -20.60
C ASP A 9 2.76 -13.41 -19.10
N GLU A 10 2.47 -12.16 -18.69
CA GLU A 10 2.54 -11.74 -17.29
C GLU A 10 1.63 -12.58 -16.37
N ARG A 11 0.61 -13.25 -16.92
CA ARG A 11 -0.26 -14.18 -16.19
C ARG A 11 0.44 -15.51 -15.89
N ALA A 12 1.47 -15.86 -16.66
CA ALA A 12 2.28 -17.05 -16.47
C ALA A 12 3.48 -16.82 -15.54
N LEU A 13 3.76 -15.59 -15.13
CA LEU A 13 4.80 -15.26 -14.14
C LEU A 13 4.37 -15.64 -12.73
N SER A 14 4.10 -16.90 -12.52
CA SER A 14 4.19 -17.50 -11.20
C SER A 14 5.68 -17.74 -10.93
N PRO A 15 6.33 -16.96 -10.04
CA PRO A 15 7.75 -17.18 -9.79
C PRO A 15 7.93 -18.59 -9.26
N ARG A 16 8.85 -19.35 -9.84
CA ARG A 16 9.14 -20.76 -9.50
C ARG A 16 9.35 -20.98 -8.00
N PHE A 17 9.75 -19.94 -7.26
CA PHE A 17 10.02 -19.95 -5.83
C PHE A 17 8.99 -19.12 -5.01
N GLY A 18 7.89 -18.68 -5.62
CA GLY A 18 6.91 -17.79 -5.00
C GLY A 18 7.40 -16.36 -4.86
N TYR A 19 6.51 -15.48 -4.38
CA TYR A 19 6.83 -14.08 -4.15
C TYR A 19 7.55 -13.87 -2.83
N VAL A 20 8.49 -12.91 -2.81
CA VAL A 20 9.22 -12.53 -1.60
C VAL A 20 8.37 -11.56 -0.78
N PHE A 21 7.79 -12.04 0.30
CA PHE A 21 7.13 -11.21 1.30
C PHE A 21 7.15 -11.89 2.66
N HIS A 22 7.42 -11.13 3.73
CA HIS A 22 7.51 -11.70 5.06
C HIS A 22 6.71 -10.86 6.06
N ARG A 23 5.85 -11.53 6.88
CA ARG A 23 4.95 -10.89 7.87
C ARG A 23 5.67 -9.95 8.85
N ARG A 24 6.95 -10.19 9.18
CA ARG A 24 7.73 -9.31 10.07
C ARG A 24 7.99 -7.91 9.50
N TRP A 25 7.81 -7.72 8.19
CA TRP A 25 7.91 -6.40 7.56
C TRP A 25 6.65 -5.56 7.73
N LEU A 26 5.56 -6.19 8.17
CA LEU A 26 4.34 -5.50 8.46
C LEU A 26 4.37 -4.86 9.85
N ARG A 27 3.64 -3.78 9.96
CA ARG A 27 3.41 -3.07 11.21
C ARG A 27 1.95 -3.19 11.63
N PRO A 28 1.64 -3.11 12.93
CA PRO A 28 0.25 -3.11 13.38
C PRO A 28 -0.56 -2.05 12.64
N TYR A 29 -1.72 -2.44 12.13
CA TYR A 29 -2.66 -1.57 11.43
C TYR A 29 -2.08 -0.85 10.20
N GLU A 30 -1.06 -1.42 9.59
CA GLU A 30 -0.56 -0.98 8.29
C GLU A 30 -1.67 -1.14 7.24
N SER A 31 -1.86 -0.14 6.38
CA SER A 31 -2.89 -0.21 5.34
C SER A 31 -2.56 -1.24 4.28
N VAL A 32 -3.58 -1.82 3.67
CA VAL A 32 -3.39 -2.77 2.56
C VAL A 32 -2.62 -2.14 1.40
N VAL A 33 -2.83 -0.85 1.12
CA VAL A 33 -2.06 -0.10 0.11
C VAL A 33 -0.56 -0.15 0.42
N SER A 34 -0.17 0.11 1.68
CA SER A 34 1.24 0.03 2.09
C SER A 34 1.81 -1.39 1.98
N MET A 35 1.00 -2.40 2.33
CA MET A 35 1.39 -3.81 2.19
C MET A 35 1.67 -4.16 0.72
N LEU A 36 0.77 -3.78 -0.18
CA LEU A 36 0.91 -4.00 -1.62
C LEU A 36 2.05 -3.19 -2.24
N TRP A 37 2.29 -1.96 -1.79
CA TRP A 37 3.46 -1.19 -2.20
C TRP A 37 4.78 -1.87 -1.83
N LYS A 38 4.87 -2.43 -0.61
CA LYS A 38 6.04 -3.20 -0.20
C LYS A 38 6.19 -4.46 -1.04
N PHE A 39 5.08 -5.16 -1.27
CA PHE A 39 5.05 -6.37 -2.08
C PHE A 39 5.51 -6.09 -3.52
N ALA A 40 4.92 -5.10 -4.18
CA ALA A 40 5.31 -4.68 -5.53
C ALA A 40 6.80 -4.35 -5.61
N ARG A 41 7.29 -3.55 -4.66
CA ARG A 41 8.68 -3.09 -4.65
C ARG A 41 9.69 -4.22 -4.39
N LEU A 42 9.39 -5.14 -3.48
CA LEU A 42 10.28 -6.26 -3.15
C LEU A 42 10.38 -7.28 -4.27
N ASN A 43 9.33 -7.41 -5.07
CA ASN A 43 9.27 -8.37 -6.17
C ASN A 43 9.51 -7.72 -7.54
N GLY A 44 9.76 -6.41 -7.61
CA GLY A 44 9.95 -5.70 -8.88
C GLY A 44 8.70 -5.72 -9.77
N LEU A 45 7.50 -5.84 -9.18
CA LEU A 45 6.26 -5.99 -9.94
C LEU A 45 5.70 -4.63 -10.34
N PRO A 46 5.25 -4.47 -11.59
CA PRO A 46 4.47 -3.31 -12.00
C PRO A 46 3.07 -3.34 -11.38
N GLY A 47 2.45 -2.17 -11.26
CA GLY A 47 1.16 -2.02 -10.56
C GLY A 47 0.04 -2.85 -11.17
N HIS A 48 -0.01 -2.99 -12.48
CA HIS A 48 -1.02 -3.81 -13.16
C HIS A 48 -0.88 -5.31 -12.83
N ALA A 49 0.36 -5.82 -12.71
CA ALA A 49 0.60 -7.20 -12.30
C ALA A 49 0.17 -7.44 -10.85
N VAL A 50 0.36 -6.47 -9.97
CA VAL A 50 -0.15 -6.55 -8.59
C VAL A 50 -1.67 -6.47 -8.57
N ALA A 51 -2.28 -5.55 -9.33
CA ALA A 51 -3.74 -5.41 -9.43
C ALA A 51 -4.41 -6.70 -9.91
N ALA A 52 -3.84 -7.38 -10.90
CA ALA A 52 -4.33 -8.65 -11.41
C ALA A 52 -4.36 -9.78 -10.35
N GLN A 53 -3.56 -9.66 -9.29
CA GLN A 53 -3.50 -10.66 -8.20
C GLN A 53 -4.52 -10.38 -7.07
N LEU A 54 -5.29 -9.29 -7.13
CA LEU A 54 -6.19 -8.90 -6.03
C LEU A 54 -7.50 -9.69 -6.00
N SER A 55 -7.86 -10.34 -7.11
CA SER A 55 -9.08 -11.16 -7.23
C SER A 55 -8.85 -12.32 -8.18
N PRO A 56 -9.47 -13.51 -7.96
CA PRO A 56 -9.40 -14.65 -8.86
C PRO A 56 -9.95 -14.37 -10.26
N GLN A 57 -10.97 -13.50 -10.36
CA GLN A 57 -11.55 -13.07 -11.65
C GLN A 57 -10.72 -11.98 -12.32
N GLY A 58 -9.63 -11.54 -11.68
CA GLY A 58 -8.89 -10.36 -12.08
C GLY A 58 -9.62 -9.06 -11.71
N VAL A 59 -8.84 -8.00 -11.58
CA VAL A 59 -9.34 -6.63 -11.45
C VAL A 59 -8.88 -5.91 -12.68
N ASP A 60 -9.74 -5.13 -13.35
CA ASP A 60 -9.28 -4.24 -14.40
C ASP A 60 -8.22 -3.30 -13.80
N PRO A 61 -6.97 -3.37 -14.26
CA PRO A 61 -5.89 -2.58 -13.66
C PRO A 61 -6.11 -1.07 -13.78
N CYS A 62 -6.89 -0.63 -14.76
CA CYS A 62 -7.17 0.79 -14.99
C CYS A 62 -8.29 1.30 -14.09
N GLU A 63 -9.37 0.53 -13.96
CA GLU A 63 -10.48 0.87 -13.09
C GLU A 63 -10.12 0.65 -11.62
N GLY A 64 -9.32 -0.38 -11.35
CA GLY A 64 -8.97 -0.78 -10.00
C GLY A 64 -10.15 -1.36 -9.23
N CYS A 65 -9.99 -1.49 -7.92
CA CYS A 65 -11.07 -1.90 -7.04
C CYS A 65 -11.07 -1.10 -5.74
N ASP A 66 -12.27 -0.93 -5.20
CA ASP A 66 -12.42 -0.46 -3.83
C ASP A 66 -11.89 -1.50 -2.85
N LEU A 67 -11.46 -1.03 -1.69
CA LEU A 67 -10.99 -1.91 -0.61
C LEU A 67 -12.05 -2.90 -0.14
N SER A 68 -13.34 -2.58 -0.30
CA SER A 68 -14.48 -3.46 0.01
C SER A 68 -14.57 -4.67 -0.91
N LYS A 69 -14.08 -4.54 -2.13
CA LYS A 69 -14.13 -5.56 -3.18
C LYS A 69 -12.89 -6.46 -3.23
N VAL A 70 -11.92 -6.21 -2.36
CA VAL A 70 -10.70 -7.03 -2.28
C VAL A 70 -11.03 -8.45 -1.83
N ASP A 71 -10.60 -9.43 -2.61
CA ASP A 71 -10.66 -10.83 -2.19
C ASP A 71 -9.63 -11.09 -1.08
N VAL A 72 -10.11 -11.01 0.17
CA VAL A 72 -9.28 -11.19 1.37
C VAL A 72 -8.54 -12.54 1.37
N PRO A 73 -9.18 -13.67 1.08
CA PRO A 73 -8.51 -14.97 0.94
C PRO A 73 -7.37 -14.95 -0.08
N CYS A 74 -7.62 -14.38 -1.26
CA CYS A 74 -6.65 -14.31 -2.35
C CYS A 74 -5.43 -13.49 -1.94
N VAL A 75 -5.65 -12.25 -1.49
CA VAL A 75 -4.56 -11.35 -1.09
C VAL A 75 -3.81 -11.84 0.15
N ALA A 76 -4.50 -12.46 1.12
CA ALA A 76 -3.85 -13.06 2.28
C ALA A 76 -2.89 -14.19 1.87
N ARG A 77 -3.31 -15.03 0.92
CA ARG A 77 -2.46 -16.10 0.34
C ARG A 77 -1.27 -15.51 -0.41
N LEU A 78 -1.51 -14.52 -1.27
CA LEU A 78 -0.47 -13.81 -2.04
C LEU A 78 0.63 -13.25 -1.14
N LEU A 79 0.24 -12.62 -0.03
CA LEU A 79 1.16 -11.98 0.91
C LEU A 79 1.68 -12.93 2.00
N GLY A 80 1.25 -14.21 2.03
CA GLY A 80 1.59 -15.15 3.10
C GLY A 80 1.11 -14.70 4.49
N LEU A 81 -0.06 -14.02 4.54
CA LEU A 81 -0.61 -13.44 5.76
C LEU A 81 -1.85 -14.22 6.25
N THR A 82 -2.16 -14.06 7.53
CA THR A 82 -3.46 -14.48 8.05
C THR A 82 -4.55 -13.52 7.57
N ARG A 83 -5.76 -14.02 7.35
CA ARG A 83 -6.93 -13.17 7.04
C ARG A 83 -7.12 -12.07 8.09
N ARG A 84 -6.91 -12.38 9.37
CA ARG A 84 -7.00 -11.41 10.48
C ARG A 84 -6.01 -10.25 10.31
N SER A 85 -4.77 -10.54 9.93
CA SER A 85 -3.75 -9.50 9.70
C SER A 85 -4.11 -8.59 8.54
N LEU A 86 -4.62 -9.16 7.44
CA LEU A 86 -5.04 -8.39 6.28
C LEU A 86 -6.29 -7.54 6.59
N CYS A 87 -7.31 -8.12 7.24
CA CYS A 87 -8.52 -7.38 7.66
C CYS A 87 -8.18 -6.23 8.62
N ALA A 88 -7.15 -6.38 9.47
CA ALA A 88 -6.67 -5.29 10.32
C ALA A 88 -6.10 -4.11 9.49
N GLY A 89 -5.58 -4.37 8.30
CA GLY A 89 -5.09 -3.34 7.37
C GLY A 89 -6.19 -2.70 6.50
N ILE A 90 -7.22 -3.46 6.15
CA ILE A 90 -8.38 -2.97 5.38
C ILE A 90 -9.29 -2.14 6.29
N GLY A 91 -9.61 -2.61 7.49
CA GLY A 91 -10.59 -2.01 8.39
C GLY A 91 -12.04 -2.41 8.08
N ARG A 92 -12.94 -2.18 9.03
CA ARG A 92 -14.36 -2.56 8.90
C ARG A 92 -15.25 -1.42 8.38
N ALA A 93 -14.98 -0.20 8.79
CA ALA A 93 -15.80 0.97 8.48
C ALA A 93 -15.12 1.80 7.37
N GLN A 94 -15.33 1.40 6.13
CA GLN A 94 -14.73 2.12 4.98
C GLN A 94 -15.47 3.42 4.68
N SER A 95 -16.73 3.57 5.11
CA SER A 95 -17.48 4.82 5.07
C SER A 95 -16.77 5.98 5.78
N ASP A 96 -15.94 5.67 6.78
CA ASP A 96 -15.19 6.67 7.54
C ASP A 96 -13.85 7.05 6.90
N TYR A 97 -13.52 6.44 5.76
CA TYR A 97 -12.28 6.70 5.07
C TYR A 97 -12.40 7.86 4.10
N SER A 98 -11.31 8.62 4.00
CA SER A 98 -11.17 9.62 2.95
C SER A 98 -11.15 8.94 1.57
N PRO A 99 -11.86 9.49 0.58
CA PRO A 99 -11.78 9.02 -0.80
C PRO A 99 -10.40 9.29 -1.43
N HIS A 100 -9.62 10.17 -0.80
CA HIS A 100 -8.26 10.47 -1.22
C HIS A 100 -7.23 9.88 -0.27
N LEU A 101 -6.11 9.44 -0.83
CA LEU A 101 -4.95 8.98 -0.07
C LEU A 101 -4.44 10.10 0.84
N ARG A 102 -4.36 9.81 2.13
CA ARG A 102 -3.89 10.74 3.16
C ARG A 102 -2.57 10.26 3.72
N VAL A 103 -1.54 11.05 3.62
CA VAL A 103 -0.18 10.64 4.00
C VAL A 103 0.42 11.54 5.08
N CYS A 104 1.17 10.91 5.99
CA CYS A 104 2.12 11.60 6.85
C CYS A 104 3.52 11.42 6.24
N PRO A 105 4.21 12.46 5.76
CA PRO A 105 5.53 12.32 5.11
C PRO A 105 6.57 11.61 5.96
N LYS A 106 6.56 11.81 7.28
CA LYS A 106 7.46 11.12 8.19
C LYS A 106 7.17 9.62 8.28
N CYS A 107 5.88 9.20 8.25
CA CYS A 107 5.52 7.79 8.17
C CYS A 107 5.97 7.17 6.84
N ILE A 108 5.74 7.90 5.74
CA ILE A 108 6.17 7.47 4.40
C ILE A 108 7.70 7.32 4.33
N ALA A 109 8.47 8.21 4.94
CA ALA A 109 9.92 8.09 5.03
C ALA A 109 10.37 6.80 5.76
N LEU A 110 9.53 6.27 6.64
CA LEU A 110 9.74 4.97 7.32
C LEU A 110 9.19 3.77 6.52
N GLY A 111 8.71 3.99 5.29
CA GLY A 111 8.07 2.95 4.48
C GLY A 111 6.76 2.44 5.10
N PHE A 112 6.00 3.33 5.74
CA PHE A 112 4.78 2.99 6.45
C PHE A 112 3.63 3.94 6.09
N HIS A 113 2.48 3.35 5.79
CA HIS A 113 1.20 4.04 5.74
C HIS A 113 0.19 3.22 6.54
N GLY A 114 -0.37 3.83 7.59
CA GLY A 114 -1.34 3.17 8.46
C GLY A 114 -2.78 3.48 8.05
N ARG A 115 -3.70 2.52 8.22
CA ARG A 115 -5.12 2.73 7.92
C ARG A 115 -5.72 3.90 8.72
N VAL A 116 -5.20 4.17 9.91
CA VAL A 116 -5.63 5.30 10.75
C VAL A 116 -5.49 6.65 10.06
N GLN A 117 -4.55 6.78 9.12
CA GLN A 117 -4.36 8.01 8.34
C GLN A 117 -5.51 8.26 7.36
N GLN A 118 -6.25 7.22 6.99
CA GLN A 118 -7.40 7.34 6.10
C GLN A 118 -8.69 7.72 6.81
N LEU A 119 -8.76 7.58 8.14
CA LEU A 119 -9.96 7.94 8.91
C LEU A 119 -10.20 9.45 8.88
N LEU A 120 -11.36 9.87 8.40
CA LEU A 120 -11.74 11.28 8.26
C LEU A 120 -11.69 12.05 9.59
N ARG A 121 -11.99 11.37 10.71
CA ARG A 121 -11.96 11.96 12.07
C ARG A 121 -10.57 12.43 12.51
N HIS A 122 -9.50 12.00 11.88
CA HIS A 122 -8.14 12.42 12.23
C HIS A 122 -7.60 13.43 11.21
N ALA A 123 -7.47 14.69 11.60
CA ALA A 123 -6.79 15.70 10.78
C ALA A 123 -5.26 15.58 10.81
N ARG A 124 -4.71 14.93 11.85
CA ARG A 124 -3.28 14.78 12.10
C ARG A 124 -2.89 13.32 12.25
N GLY A 125 -1.68 12.98 11.80
CA GLY A 125 -1.12 11.63 11.97
C GLY A 125 -0.83 11.34 13.45
N PRO A 126 -1.29 10.19 14.01
CA PRO A 126 -1.21 9.92 15.45
C PRO A 126 0.22 9.70 15.94
N ILE A 127 1.17 9.37 15.05
CA ILE A 127 2.56 9.10 15.42
C ILE A 127 3.38 10.38 15.51
N HIS A 128 3.19 11.29 14.56
CA HIS A 128 4.05 12.46 14.39
C HIS A 128 3.33 13.79 14.64
N GLY A 129 2.02 13.78 14.96
CA GLY A 129 1.22 14.98 15.18
C GLY A 129 1.10 15.93 13.99
N GLN A 130 1.63 15.55 12.82
CA GLN A 130 1.62 16.41 11.63
C GLN A 130 0.29 16.33 10.88
N PRO A 131 -0.14 17.44 10.23
CA PRO A 131 -1.29 17.41 9.34
C PRO A 131 -1.12 16.33 8.27
N LEU A 132 -2.18 15.58 8.01
CA LEU A 132 -2.20 14.58 6.95
C LEU A 132 -2.38 15.29 5.60
N GLN A 133 -1.51 14.97 4.65
CA GLN A 133 -1.53 15.54 3.30
C GLN A 133 -2.45 14.72 2.41
N THR A 134 -3.34 15.38 1.69
CA THR A 134 -4.26 14.78 0.71
C THR A 134 -3.82 15.02 -0.73
N THR A 135 -2.91 15.98 -0.94
CA THR A 135 -2.38 16.36 -2.26
C THR A 135 -0.88 16.16 -2.33
N CYS A 136 -0.37 15.97 -3.52
CA CYS A 136 1.06 15.89 -3.78
C CYS A 136 1.69 17.29 -3.68
N ARG A 137 2.81 17.42 -2.96
CA ARG A 137 3.53 18.70 -2.83
C ARG A 137 4.11 19.25 -4.13
N ARG A 138 4.31 18.39 -5.14
CA ARG A 138 4.93 18.79 -6.41
C ARG A 138 3.91 19.16 -7.49
N CYS A 139 2.86 18.35 -7.64
CA CYS A 139 1.85 18.56 -8.70
C CYS A 139 0.48 18.95 -8.17
N GLU A 140 0.33 19.08 -6.83
CA GLU A 140 -0.85 19.53 -6.09
C GLU A 140 -2.11 18.66 -6.31
N ARG A 141 -2.00 17.59 -7.10
CA ARG A 141 -3.10 16.68 -7.40
C ARG A 141 -3.37 15.74 -6.22
N PRO A 142 -4.63 15.49 -5.87
CA PRO A 142 -5.00 14.42 -4.95
C PRO A 142 -4.83 13.05 -5.63
N SER A 143 -4.57 12.03 -4.85
CA SER A 143 -4.58 10.64 -5.31
C SER A 143 -5.82 9.95 -4.76
N ALA A 144 -6.61 9.29 -5.58
CA ALA A 144 -7.72 8.46 -5.10
C ALA A 144 -7.19 7.35 -4.20
N TYR A 145 -7.95 7.01 -3.15
CA TYR A 145 -7.65 5.89 -2.27
C TYR A 145 -8.36 4.63 -2.75
N GLY A 146 -7.83 4.01 -3.78
CA GLY A 146 -8.31 2.78 -4.39
C GLY A 146 -7.13 1.94 -4.87
N LEU A 147 -7.37 0.66 -5.16
CA LEU A 147 -6.34 -0.27 -5.61
C LEU A 147 -6.35 -0.36 -7.13
N ASP A 148 -5.73 0.59 -7.80
CA ASP A 148 -5.52 0.59 -9.24
C ASP A 148 -4.03 0.52 -9.61
N ALA A 149 -3.75 0.20 -10.87
CA ALA A 149 -2.38 0.05 -11.36
C ALA A 149 -1.53 1.29 -11.13
N GLN A 150 -2.08 2.49 -11.31
CA GLN A 150 -1.32 3.73 -11.17
C GLN A 150 -0.85 3.98 -9.74
N LEU A 151 -1.73 3.69 -8.75
CA LEU A 151 -1.38 3.81 -7.34
C LEU A 151 -0.36 2.74 -6.93
N LEU A 152 -0.54 1.50 -7.40
CA LEU A 152 0.34 0.37 -7.09
C LEU A 152 1.71 0.50 -7.76
N ASP A 153 1.79 1.12 -8.94
CA ASP A 153 3.03 1.44 -9.65
C ASP A 153 3.86 2.55 -8.99
N ALA A 154 3.27 3.27 -8.04
CA ALA A 154 3.92 4.39 -7.37
C ALA A 154 4.15 4.13 -5.87
N PRO A 155 4.90 3.07 -5.47
CA PRO A 155 5.12 2.76 -4.07
C PRO A 155 5.69 3.95 -3.30
N PHE A 156 4.89 4.50 -2.37
CA PHE A 156 5.23 5.65 -1.53
C PHE A 156 5.50 6.96 -2.28
N LYS A 157 4.99 7.05 -3.52
CA LYS A 157 5.14 8.20 -4.42
C LYS A 157 3.79 8.67 -4.94
N CYS A 158 3.74 9.87 -5.46
CA CYS A 158 2.57 10.38 -6.15
C CYS A 158 2.28 9.57 -7.42
N ARG A 159 1.04 9.10 -7.58
CA ARG A 159 0.61 8.34 -8.77
C ARG A 159 0.71 9.15 -10.07
N HIS A 160 0.61 10.48 -10.00
CA HIS A 160 0.58 11.37 -11.17
C HIS A 160 1.96 11.79 -11.65
N CYS A 161 2.81 12.30 -10.74
CA CYS A 161 4.13 12.86 -11.10
C CYS A 161 5.32 12.05 -10.57
N ARG A 162 5.06 10.94 -9.89
CA ARG A 162 6.07 10.03 -9.30
C ARG A 162 6.98 10.70 -8.27
N ALA A 163 6.70 11.94 -7.86
CA ALA A 163 7.43 12.57 -6.77
C ALA A 163 7.22 11.81 -5.45
N PRO A 164 8.27 11.60 -4.64
CA PRO A 164 8.13 10.96 -3.35
C PRO A 164 7.28 11.83 -2.41
N TYR A 165 6.43 11.20 -1.60
CA TYR A 165 5.68 11.89 -0.55
C TYR A 165 6.58 12.31 0.63
N ALA A 166 7.73 11.68 0.79
CA ALA A 166 8.73 12.03 1.79
C ALA A 166 9.94 12.71 1.15
N SER A 167 10.45 13.78 1.75
CA SER A 167 11.60 14.53 1.25
C SER A 167 12.90 13.71 1.23
N GLN A 168 13.07 12.80 2.17
CA GLN A 168 14.27 11.95 2.28
C GLN A 168 14.15 10.63 1.49
N GLY A 169 13.11 10.49 0.66
CA GLY A 169 12.80 9.23 -0.03
C GLY A 169 12.24 8.16 0.90
N THR A 170 11.99 6.98 0.34
CA THR A 170 11.47 5.83 1.09
C THR A 170 12.57 4.80 1.27
N PRO A 171 12.71 4.17 2.45
CA PRO A 171 13.70 3.13 2.69
C PRO A 171 13.59 2.01 1.65
N THR A 172 14.72 1.58 1.11
CA THR A 172 14.79 0.52 0.10
C THR A 172 14.82 -0.87 0.73
N THR A 173 15.24 -0.98 1.99
CA THR A 173 15.40 -2.26 2.68
C THR A 173 14.32 -2.47 3.75
N PRO A 174 13.81 -3.71 3.94
CA PRO A 174 12.80 -4.03 4.95
C PRO A 174 13.22 -3.69 6.39
N ALA A 175 14.50 -3.75 6.71
CA ALA A 175 15.01 -3.46 8.05
C ALA A 175 14.75 -2.01 8.50
N ARG A 176 14.73 -1.05 7.55
CA ARG A 176 14.43 0.36 7.84
C ARG A 176 12.94 0.67 7.96
N TRP A 177 12.07 -0.29 7.65
CA TRP A 177 10.62 -0.13 7.77
C TRP A 177 10.12 -0.36 9.20
N ALA A 178 10.97 -0.22 10.19
CA ALA A 178 10.62 -0.43 11.59
C ALA A 178 9.86 0.77 12.19
N LEU A 179 8.72 0.49 12.80
CA LEU A 179 7.98 1.45 13.61
C LEU A 179 8.27 1.20 15.09
N ALA A 180 8.75 2.22 15.79
CA ALA A 180 9.05 2.14 17.23
C ALA A 180 7.79 1.86 18.08
N THR A 181 7.99 1.28 19.27
CA THR A 181 6.90 0.91 20.20
C THR A 181 5.96 2.08 20.53
N PRO A 182 6.44 3.32 20.82
CA PRO A 182 5.55 4.45 21.07
C PRO A 182 4.63 4.77 19.88
N GLY A 183 5.12 4.64 18.65
CA GLY A 183 4.31 4.83 17.44
C GLY A 183 3.21 3.79 17.31
N ARG A 184 3.49 2.53 17.67
CA ARG A 184 2.46 1.45 17.68
C ARG A 184 1.36 1.76 18.68
N ALA A 185 1.71 2.18 19.89
CA ALA A 185 0.76 2.55 20.94
C ALA A 185 -0.11 3.74 20.51
N ALA A 186 0.49 4.75 19.85
CA ALA A 186 -0.24 5.90 19.32
C ALA A 186 -1.28 5.50 18.27
N ILE A 187 -0.94 4.60 17.34
CA ILE A 187 -1.87 4.07 16.34
C ILE A 187 -3.02 3.32 17.01
N THR A 188 -2.70 2.44 17.97
CA THR A 188 -3.72 1.65 18.68
C THR A 188 -4.72 2.56 19.39
N ARG A 189 -4.24 3.56 20.14
CA ARG A 189 -5.11 4.54 20.79
C ARG A 189 -6.02 5.29 19.78
N ALA A 190 -5.44 5.78 18.68
CA ALA A 190 -6.18 6.49 17.66
C ALA A 190 -7.24 5.65 16.93
N LEU A 191 -7.09 4.33 16.92
CA LEU A 191 -8.08 3.42 16.34
C LEU A 191 -9.21 3.07 17.31
N LEU A 192 -8.98 3.16 18.61
CA LEU A 192 -9.95 2.87 19.65
C LEU A 192 -10.76 4.12 20.06
N ALA A 193 -10.24 5.30 19.81
CA ALA A 193 -10.94 6.58 19.99
C ALA A 193 -11.92 6.82 18.83
#